data_d6e489059e17266053cc3282caf0ea6d
#
_entry.id   d6e489059e17266053cc3282caf0ea6d
#
_cell.length_a   1.000
_cell.length_b   1.000
_cell.length_c   1.000
_cell.angle_alpha   90.00
_cell.angle_beta   90.00
_cell.angle_gamma   90.00
#
_symmetry.space_group_name_H-M   'P 1'
#
loop_
_entity.id
_entity.type
_entity.pdbx_description
1 polymer ?
#
loop_
_entity_poly.entity_id
_entity_poly.type
_entity_poly.pdbx_seq_one_letter_code
_entity_poly.pdbx_strand_id
1 'polypeptide(L)'
;MKKLRKTGAILFSVLLLTACGNLELPQNLGSLENTGDAEYIGSVGNITSAHAETLADVPAYSDEPYAVVNNNEPDFTESDMTTDSYESYSELDSSGRCGIAMANLGKDLMPTEDRESIGQVKPSGWQTVKYDNVDGKYLYNRCHLIGFQLAGENANEKNLITGTRYMNTEGMLPFENMVADYIRETGNHVLYRVTPIFEGGNLVASGVQMEAKSVEDDGNGICFNVYVYNVQPGIEIDYATGESRMQMSYK
;
A
#
# COMPACT_ATOMS: atom_id res chain seq x y z
N MET A 1 -1.47 -55.80 5.94
CA MET A 1 -2.43 -54.73 6.20
C MET A 1 -1.78 -53.41 5.83
N LYS A 2 -2.09 -52.86 4.66
CA LYS A 2 -1.51 -51.60 4.14
C LYS A 2 -2.41 -50.43 4.56
N LYS A 3 -1.86 -49.48 5.33
CA LYS A 3 -2.55 -48.23 5.69
C LYS A 3 -2.50 -47.25 4.51
N LEU A 4 -3.67 -46.94 3.99
CA LEU A 4 -3.89 -45.92 2.95
C LEU A 4 -3.82 -44.53 3.60
N ARG A 5 -2.83 -43.70 3.22
CA ARG A 5 -2.77 -42.29 3.59
C ARG A 5 -3.64 -41.48 2.62
N LYS A 6 -4.68 -40.86 3.14
CA LYS A 6 -5.49 -39.88 2.41
C LYS A 6 -4.74 -38.55 2.37
N THR A 7 -4.24 -38.16 1.21
CA THR A 7 -3.78 -36.83 0.91
C THR A 7 -5.02 -35.98 0.62
N GLY A 8 -5.33 -35.05 1.51
CA GLY A 8 -6.35 -34.04 1.27
C GLY A 8 -5.73 -32.92 0.41
N ALA A 9 -6.19 -32.79 -0.82
CA ALA A 9 -5.89 -31.63 -1.65
C ALA A 9 -6.77 -30.48 -1.16
N ILE A 10 -6.15 -29.44 -0.62
CA ILE A 10 -6.81 -28.17 -0.31
C ILE A 10 -6.87 -27.40 -1.64
N LEU A 11 -8.07 -27.30 -2.18
CA LEU A 11 -8.36 -26.51 -3.36
C LEU A 11 -8.40 -25.03 -2.91
N PHE A 12 -7.33 -24.29 -3.15
CA PHE A 12 -7.37 -22.84 -3.07
C PHE A 12 -8.15 -22.32 -4.28
N SER A 13 -9.37 -21.85 -4.05
CA SER A 13 -10.10 -21.08 -5.04
C SER A 13 -9.43 -19.70 -5.15
N VAL A 14 -8.58 -19.55 -6.15
CA VAL A 14 -8.13 -18.22 -6.59
C VAL A 14 -9.32 -17.57 -7.23
N LEU A 15 -9.92 -16.58 -6.57
CA LEU A 15 -10.89 -15.68 -7.16
C LEU A 15 -10.11 -14.75 -8.08
N LEU A 16 -10.07 -15.04 -9.36
CA LEU A 16 -9.59 -14.14 -10.41
C LEU A 16 -10.52 -12.92 -10.44
N LEU A 17 -10.06 -11.81 -9.88
CA LEU A 17 -10.63 -10.50 -10.14
C LEU A 17 -10.23 -10.11 -11.57
N THR A 18 -11.08 -10.43 -12.52
CA THR A 18 -10.91 -9.97 -13.89
C THR A 18 -11.39 -8.53 -14.00
N ALA A 19 -10.48 -7.68 -14.44
CA ALA A 19 -10.66 -6.43 -15.18
C ALA A 19 -11.73 -5.44 -14.71
N CYS A 20 -11.41 -4.16 -14.78
CA CYS A 20 -12.32 -3.01 -14.79
C CYS A 20 -13.60 -3.30 -15.63
N GLY A 21 -14.60 -3.91 -15.03
CA GLY A 21 -15.84 -4.27 -15.71
C GLY A 21 -16.84 -4.97 -14.80
N ASN A 22 -17.81 -4.19 -14.30
CA ASN A 22 -19.08 -4.60 -13.69
C ASN A 22 -19.04 -5.56 -12.48
N LEU A 23 -18.80 -4.98 -11.29
CA LEU A 23 -19.39 -5.50 -10.06
C LEU A 23 -20.70 -4.74 -9.79
N GLU A 24 -21.84 -5.42 -9.87
CA GLU A 24 -23.11 -4.87 -9.42
C GLU A 24 -23.08 -4.70 -7.88
N LEU A 25 -22.98 -3.45 -7.44
CA LEU A 25 -23.20 -3.06 -6.04
C LEU A 25 -24.68 -2.72 -5.83
N PRO A 26 -25.26 -2.94 -4.64
CA PRO A 26 -26.67 -2.65 -4.38
C PRO A 26 -26.94 -1.14 -4.50
N GLN A 27 -27.90 -0.80 -5.33
CA GLN A 27 -28.37 0.56 -5.57
C GLN A 27 -29.04 1.13 -4.32
N ASN A 28 -28.46 2.18 -3.72
CA ASN A 28 -29.22 3.31 -3.17
C ASN A 28 -28.26 4.41 -2.71
N LEU A 29 -28.13 5.47 -3.51
CA LEU A 29 -27.76 6.80 -3.01
C LEU A 29 -28.09 7.86 -4.04
N GLY A 30 -28.83 8.85 -3.58
CA GLY A 30 -29.42 9.89 -4.38
C GLY A 30 -28.40 10.89 -4.95
N SER A 31 -28.82 11.47 -6.05
CA SER A 31 -28.18 12.55 -6.81
C SER A 31 -27.84 13.78 -5.98
N LEU A 32 -26.60 14.25 -6.07
CA LEU A 32 -26.25 15.65 -5.87
C LEU A 32 -25.32 16.09 -7.03
N GLU A 33 -25.89 16.92 -7.88
CA GLU A 33 -25.13 17.65 -8.91
C GLU A 33 -24.24 18.70 -8.22
N ASN A 34 -22.94 18.73 -8.55
CA ASN A 34 -22.14 19.90 -8.31
C ASN A 34 -21.22 20.18 -9.49
N THR A 35 -21.55 21.29 -10.16
CA THR A 35 -20.76 21.88 -11.24
C THR A 35 -19.65 22.73 -10.63
N GLY A 36 -18.40 22.47 -10.99
CA GLY A 36 -17.27 23.31 -10.63
C GLY A 36 -16.03 22.98 -11.47
N ASP A 37 -15.82 23.75 -12.52
CA ASP A 37 -14.64 23.71 -13.39
C ASP A 37 -13.37 23.98 -12.59
N ALA A 38 -12.41 23.05 -12.60
CA ALA A 38 -11.04 23.30 -12.20
C ALA A 38 -10.12 23.01 -13.39
N GLU A 39 -9.49 24.05 -13.92
CA GLU A 39 -8.47 23.96 -14.96
C GLU A 39 -7.26 23.16 -14.45
N TYR A 40 -6.92 22.10 -15.18
CA TYR A 40 -5.70 21.31 -14.96
C TYR A 40 -4.57 21.90 -15.79
N ILE A 41 -3.53 22.43 -15.11
CA ILE A 41 -2.28 22.85 -15.75
C ILE A 41 -1.28 21.70 -15.62
N GLY A 42 -1.07 20.98 -16.70
CA GLY A 42 0.00 19.98 -16.81
C GLY A 42 1.38 20.63 -16.78
N SER A 43 2.22 20.21 -15.85
CA SER A 43 3.66 20.47 -15.86
C SER A 43 4.39 19.30 -15.24
N VAL A 44 5.16 18.57 -16.05
CA VAL A 44 6.20 17.67 -15.57
C VAL A 44 7.30 18.55 -14.98
N GLY A 45 7.23 18.84 -13.72
CA GLY A 45 8.19 19.64 -13.00
C GLY A 45 8.11 19.35 -11.51
N ASN A 46 9.22 18.86 -10.95
CA ASN A 46 9.49 18.69 -9.52
C ASN A 46 8.29 18.20 -8.71
N ILE A 47 8.30 16.92 -8.34
CA ILE A 47 7.44 16.40 -7.28
C ILE A 47 7.87 17.09 -5.99
N THR A 48 7.36 18.32 -5.78
CA THR A 48 7.44 18.99 -4.50
C THR A 48 6.49 18.25 -3.57
N SER A 49 6.98 17.84 -2.41
CA SER A 49 6.33 17.16 -1.29
C SER A 49 4.80 17.39 -1.22
N ALA A 50 4.04 16.72 -2.07
CA ALA A 50 2.60 16.71 -1.97
C ALA A 50 2.25 15.61 -0.96
N HIS A 51 2.09 15.99 0.31
CA HIS A 51 1.40 15.14 1.27
C HIS A 51 -0.09 15.24 0.97
N ALA A 52 -0.73 14.12 0.62
CA ALA A 52 -2.17 14.06 0.69
C ALA A 52 -2.55 14.12 2.17
N GLU A 53 -3.11 15.23 2.62
CA GLU A 53 -3.54 15.40 4.02
C GLU A 53 -4.78 14.58 4.34
N THR A 54 -5.61 14.29 3.35
CA THR A 54 -6.80 13.44 3.46
C THR A 54 -7.12 12.82 2.11
N LEU A 55 -7.51 11.55 2.13
CA LEU A 55 -8.22 10.96 1.00
C LEU A 55 -9.71 11.21 1.22
N ALA A 56 -10.38 11.84 0.25
CA ALA A 56 -11.83 11.95 0.28
C ALA A 56 -12.43 10.53 0.21
N ASP A 57 -13.42 10.25 1.06
CA ASP A 57 -14.23 9.03 1.03
C ASP A 57 -13.56 7.71 1.49
N VAL A 58 -12.50 7.75 2.31
CA VAL A 58 -12.02 6.55 3.00
C VAL A 58 -13.02 6.15 4.08
N PRO A 59 -13.61 4.95 4.03
CA PRO A 59 -14.49 4.46 5.09
C PRO A 59 -13.73 4.35 6.43
N ALA A 60 -14.45 4.46 7.54
CA ALA A 60 -13.86 4.13 8.84
C ALA A 60 -13.43 2.65 8.84
N TYR A 61 -12.34 2.35 9.55
CA TYR A 61 -11.87 0.97 9.73
C TYR A 61 -13.00 0.08 10.31
N SER A 62 -13.23 -1.07 9.70
CA SER A 62 -14.29 -2.02 10.05
C SER A 62 -13.80 -3.48 10.00
N ASP A 63 -12.66 -3.74 10.63
CA ASP A 63 -12.00 -5.06 10.73
C ASP A 63 -11.39 -5.61 9.43
N GLU A 64 -11.53 -4.90 8.29
CA GLU A 64 -10.85 -5.24 7.05
C GLU A 64 -9.53 -4.46 6.92
N PRO A 65 -8.42 -5.08 6.46
CA PRO A 65 -7.11 -4.43 6.42
C PRO A 65 -7.02 -3.29 5.41
N TYR A 66 -7.92 -3.24 4.44
CA TYR A 66 -7.97 -2.20 3.40
C TYR A 66 -9.40 -1.89 2.98
N ALA A 67 -9.57 -0.76 2.30
CA ALA A 67 -10.80 -0.40 1.60
C ALA A 67 -10.48 -0.06 0.14
N VAL A 68 -11.38 -0.41 -0.75
CA VAL A 68 -11.33 0.05 -2.15
C VAL A 68 -11.73 1.52 -2.18
N VAL A 69 -10.95 2.34 -2.88
CA VAL A 69 -11.19 3.77 -3.06
C VAL A 69 -11.23 4.11 -4.54
N ASN A 70 -11.75 5.27 -4.89
CA ASN A 70 -11.86 5.75 -6.27
C ASN A 70 -12.41 4.70 -7.25
N ASN A 71 -13.43 3.94 -6.85
CA ASN A 71 -14.03 2.84 -7.66
C ASN A 71 -13.00 1.80 -8.15
N ASN A 72 -11.92 1.60 -7.42
CA ASN A 72 -10.77 0.75 -7.79
C ASN A 72 -9.99 1.24 -9.02
N GLU A 73 -10.18 2.50 -9.44
CA GLU A 73 -9.47 3.08 -10.58
C GLU A 73 -8.23 3.84 -10.10
N PRO A 74 -7.02 3.46 -10.53
CA PRO A 74 -5.81 4.25 -10.29
C PRO A 74 -5.87 5.60 -10.98
N ASP A 75 -5.33 6.62 -10.33
CA ASP A 75 -5.26 7.99 -10.89
C ASP A 75 -3.92 8.18 -11.63
N PHE A 76 -3.75 7.45 -12.74
CA PHE A 76 -2.60 7.59 -13.64
C PHE A 76 -3.04 8.19 -14.97
N THR A 77 -2.18 9.07 -15.51
CA THR A 77 -2.40 9.63 -16.85
C THR A 77 -1.77 8.74 -17.93
N GLU A 78 -2.18 8.90 -19.19
CA GLU A 78 -1.55 8.20 -20.32
C GLU A 78 -0.03 8.48 -20.41
N SER A 79 0.40 9.67 -19.98
CA SER A 79 1.83 10.02 -19.97
C SER A 79 2.64 9.32 -18.90
N ASP A 80 2.00 8.78 -17.87
CA ASP A 80 2.67 7.98 -16.83
C ASP A 80 2.91 6.55 -17.29
N MET A 81 2.12 6.07 -18.25
CA MET A 81 2.18 4.70 -18.78
C MET A 81 3.38 4.55 -19.73
N THR A 82 4.49 4.04 -19.22
CA THR A 82 5.73 3.81 -19.97
C THR A 82 6.21 2.37 -19.75
N THR A 83 7.00 1.85 -20.69
CA THR A 83 7.72 0.57 -20.54
C THR A 83 9.16 0.76 -20.09
N ASP A 84 9.58 1.98 -19.74
CA ASP A 84 10.87 2.25 -19.15
C ASP A 84 10.76 2.10 -17.62
N SER A 85 11.54 1.20 -17.04
CA SER A 85 11.58 1.01 -15.59
C SER A 85 12.18 2.24 -14.89
N TYR A 86 11.55 2.68 -13.79
CA TYR A 86 12.08 3.75 -12.94
C TYR A 86 11.55 3.64 -11.52
N GLU A 87 12.22 4.31 -10.60
CA GLU A 87 11.80 4.56 -9.22
C GLU A 87 11.92 6.05 -8.89
N SER A 88 10.99 6.54 -8.12
CA SER A 88 10.96 7.93 -7.66
C SER A 88 10.42 7.99 -6.23
N TYR A 89 11.13 8.69 -5.36
CA TYR A 89 10.79 8.86 -3.95
C TYR A 89 10.81 10.34 -3.61
N SER A 90 9.71 10.83 -3.05
CA SER A 90 9.65 12.22 -2.56
C SER A 90 10.68 12.46 -1.46
N GLU A 91 11.19 13.68 -1.38
CA GLU A 91 12.01 14.10 -0.24
C GLU A 91 11.20 13.99 1.06
N LEU A 92 11.89 13.70 2.17
CA LEU A 92 11.27 13.76 3.49
C LEU A 92 10.85 15.20 3.79
N ASP A 93 9.71 15.35 4.44
CA ASP A 93 9.28 16.66 4.91
C ASP A 93 10.08 17.14 6.13
N SER A 94 9.78 18.34 6.63
CA SER A 94 10.44 18.93 7.81
C SER A 94 10.26 18.12 9.10
N SER A 95 9.30 17.19 9.15
CA SER A 95 9.05 16.27 10.25
C SER A 95 9.68 14.88 10.02
N GLY A 96 10.40 14.68 8.92
CA GLY A 96 10.99 13.41 8.54
C GLY A 96 9.98 12.38 8.01
N ARG A 97 8.80 12.82 7.55
CA ARG A 97 7.77 11.95 6.99
C ARG A 97 8.03 11.69 5.53
N CYS A 98 7.80 10.45 5.07
CA CYS A 98 7.84 10.10 3.65
C CYS A 98 6.67 10.75 2.90
N GLY A 99 6.93 11.14 1.66
CA GLY A 99 5.90 11.48 0.69
C GLY A 99 5.61 10.31 -0.26
N ILE A 100 5.18 10.64 -1.47
CA ILE A 100 4.83 9.65 -2.50
C ILE A 100 6.08 8.85 -2.90
N ALA A 101 5.92 7.53 -2.98
CA ALA A 101 6.81 6.62 -3.67
C ALA A 101 6.11 6.12 -4.94
N MET A 102 6.77 6.24 -6.09
CA MET A 102 6.23 5.84 -7.39
C MET A 102 7.29 5.09 -8.19
N ALA A 103 6.90 4.04 -8.88
CA ALA A 103 7.78 3.28 -9.76
C ALA A 103 7.02 2.74 -10.97
N ASN A 104 7.70 2.62 -12.09
CA ASN A 104 7.30 1.70 -13.14
C ASN A 104 8.10 0.42 -12.99
N LEU A 105 7.47 -0.57 -12.39
CA LEU A 105 8.11 -1.81 -11.94
C LEU A 105 8.27 -2.79 -13.11
N GLY A 106 9.51 -2.99 -13.53
CA GLY A 106 9.88 -4.03 -14.48
C GLY A 106 10.67 -5.16 -13.81
N LYS A 107 10.90 -6.23 -14.51
CA LYS A 107 11.68 -7.38 -14.02
C LYS A 107 13.14 -7.02 -13.67
N ASP A 108 13.68 -6.01 -14.30
CA ASP A 108 15.04 -5.48 -14.11
C ASP A 108 15.23 -4.76 -12.76
N LEU A 109 14.15 -4.23 -12.16
CA LEU A 109 14.19 -3.65 -10.81
C LEU A 109 14.08 -4.69 -9.70
N MET A 110 13.57 -5.88 -9.99
CA MET A 110 13.41 -6.92 -8.97
C MET A 110 14.75 -7.32 -8.35
N PRO A 111 14.79 -7.63 -7.04
CA PRO A 111 16.03 -7.94 -6.35
C PRO A 111 16.74 -9.15 -6.94
N THR A 112 18.04 -9.01 -7.16
CA THR A 112 18.98 -10.08 -7.56
C THR A 112 19.87 -10.53 -6.41
N GLU A 113 19.81 -9.82 -5.28
CA GLU A 113 20.60 -10.06 -4.07
C GLU A 113 19.69 -10.25 -2.85
N ASP A 114 20.23 -10.83 -1.79
CA ASP A 114 19.52 -11.03 -0.53
C ASP A 114 19.22 -9.69 0.16
N ARG A 115 18.09 -9.66 0.86
CA ARG A 115 17.66 -8.50 1.64
C ARG A 115 18.65 -8.20 2.77
N GLU A 116 19.07 -6.94 2.85
CA GLU A 116 19.93 -6.45 3.91
C GLU A 116 19.14 -5.97 5.16
N SER A 117 19.89 -5.71 6.24
CA SER A 117 19.30 -5.16 7.46
C SER A 117 18.93 -3.68 7.28
N ILE A 118 17.71 -3.33 7.67
CA ILE A 118 17.17 -1.97 7.65
C ILE A 118 16.97 -1.39 9.06
N GLY A 119 17.52 -2.05 10.09
CA GLY A 119 17.32 -1.72 11.50
C GLY A 119 17.81 -0.33 11.91
N GLN A 120 18.75 0.26 11.18
CA GLN A 120 19.31 1.59 11.42
C GLN A 120 18.33 2.72 11.06
N VAL A 121 17.40 2.51 10.12
CA VAL A 121 16.41 3.52 9.75
C VAL A 121 15.34 3.61 10.83
N LYS A 122 15.00 4.81 11.23
CA LYS A 122 13.92 5.11 12.15
C LYS A 122 12.98 6.12 11.50
N PRO A 123 11.92 5.65 10.83
CA PRO A 123 10.95 6.54 10.23
C PRO A 123 10.28 7.46 11.26
N SER A 124 9.57 8.51 10.82
CA SER A 124 8.83 9.40 11.71
C SER A 124 7.90 8.60 12.64
N GLY A 125 7.78 9.01 13.89
CA GLY A 125 6.95 8.34 14.91
C GLY A 125 7.41 6.93 15.32
N TRP A 126 8.65 6.52 15.00
CA TRP A 126 9.14 5.18 15.32
C TRP A 126 9.23 4.91 16.81
N GLN A 127 8.55 3.84 17.26
CA GLN A 127 8.64 3.29 18.61
C GLN A 127 9.03 1.80 18.55
N THR A 128 9.80 1.35 19.54
CA THR A 128 10.10 -0.08 19.69
C THR A 128 9.26 -0.64 20.82
N VAL A 129 8.11 -1.17 20.48
CA VAL A 129 7.12 -1.68 21.44
C VAL A 129 6.67 -3.09 21.05
N LYS A 130 6.35 -3.90 22.07
CA LYS A 130 5.93 -5.29 21.92
C LYS A 130 4.60 -5.54 22.61
N TYR A 131 3.76 -6.37 21.96
CA TYR A 131 2.50 -6.87 22.50
C TYR A 131 2.39 -8.37 22.23
N ASP A 132 1.87 -9.13 23.19
CA ASP A 132 1.76 -10.58 23.06
C ASP A 132 0.72 -11.04 22.02
N ASN A 133 -0.26 -10.18 21.72
CA ASN A 133 -1.31 -10.41 20.72
C ASN A 133 -0.90 -9.99 19.29
N VAL A 134 0.31 -9.50 19.08
CA VAL A 134 0.83 -9.15 17.76
C VAL A 134 1.71 -10.29 17.23
N ASP A 135 1.55 -10.67 15.98
CA ASP A 135 2.42 -11.65 15.33
C ASP A 135 3.87 -11.16 15.31
N GLY A 136 4.82 -12.01 15.75
CA GLY A 136 6.21 -11.61 15.95
C GLY A 136 6.43 -10.63 17.10
N LYS A 137 5.37 -10.28 17.84
CA LYS A 137 5.30 -9.39 19.02
C LYS A 137 5.61 -7.92 18.78
N TYR A 138 6.40 -7.53 17.79
CA TYR A 138 6.69 -6.13 17.50
C TYR A 138 5.51 -5.47 16.80
N LEU A 139 4.95 -4.39 17.41
CA LEU A 139 3.84 -3.63 16.85
C LEU A 139 4.22 -3.03 15.50
N TYR A 140 5.38 -2.36 15.46
CA TYR A 140 5.80 -1.63 14.26
C TYR A 140 6.85 -2.37 13.45
N ASN A 141 6.66 -2.32 12.15
CA ASN A 141 7.61 -2.68 11.12
C ASN A 141 8.12 -1.39 10.43
N ARG A 142 9.31 -1.44 9.90
CA ARG A 142 9.75 -0.50 8.87
C ARG A 142 9.11 -0.94 7.58
N CYS A 143 7.91 -0.41 7.31
CA CYS A 143 7.16 -0.77 6.11
C CYS A 143 7.76 -0.05 4.92
N HIS A 144 8.18 -0.80 3.91
CA HIS A 144 8.49 -0.22 2.61
C HIS A 144 7.20 0.29 1.96
N LEU A 145 7.26 1.44 1.32
CA LEU A 145 6.19 1.91 0.44
C LEU A 145 6.20 1.08 -0.86
N ILE A 146 7.36 0.96 -1.48
CA ILE A 146 7.60 0.00 -2.56
C ILE A 146 8.38 -1.16 -1.98
N GLY A 147 7.78 -2.35 -1.93
CA GLY A 147 8.33 -3.53 -1.27
C GLY A 147 9.67 -3.98 -1.85
N PHE A 148 10.57 -4.50 -1.01
CA PHE A 148 11.87 -5.01 -1.45
C PHE A 148 11.76 -6.01 -2.61
N GLN A 149 10.76 -6.88 -2.59
CA GLN A 149 10.55 -7.86 -3.66
C GLN A 149 10.20 -7.26 -5.02
N LEU A 150 9.83 -5.98 -5.07
CA LEU A 150 9.44 -5.26 -6.29
C LEU A 150 10.60 -4.47 -6.89
N ALA A 151 11.43 -3.83 -6.04
CA ALA A 151 12.43 -2.87 -6.49
C ALA A 151 13.82 -3.05 -5.87
N GLY A 152 14.04 -4.07 -5.02
CA GLY A 152 15.35 -4.33 -4.42
C GLY A 152 15.84 -3.29 -3.41
N GLU A 153 15.04 -2.27 -3.10
CA GLU A 153 15.38 -1.19 -2.18
C GLU A 153 15.46 -1.68 -0.72
N ASN A 154 16.58 -1.46 -0.04
CA ASN A 154 16.78 -1.87 1.35
C ASN A 154 16.51 -0.72 2.33
N ALA A 155 17.52 0.07 2.67
CA ALA A 155 17.51 1.05 3.75
C ALA A 155 17.26 2.49 3.25
N ASN A 156 16.48 2.66 2.22
CA ASN A 156 16.08 3.96 1.71
C ASN A 156 15.11 4.65 2.68
N GLU A 157 15.54 5.73 3.32
CA GLU A 157 14.74 6.48 4.30
C GLU A 157 13.44 7.03 3.69
N LYS A 158 13.44 7.36 2.39
CA LYS A 158 12.30 7.91 1.67
C LYS A 158 11.26 6.86 1.29
N ASN A 159 11.62 5.58 1.48
CA ASN A 159 10.78 4.42 1.17
C ASN A 159 10.31 3.66 2.43
N LEU A 160 10.60 4.15 3.63
CA LEU A 160 10.31 3.45 4.87
C LEU A 160 9.43 4.29 5.80
N ILE A 161 8.27 3.76 6.20
CA ILE A 161 7.38 4.37 7.16
C ILE A 161 7.22 3.50 8.42
N THR A 162 6.76 4.12 9.51
CA THR A 162 6.30 3.42 10.71
C THR A 162 4.93 2.81 10.44
N GLY A 163 4.89 1.53 10.12
CA GLY A 163 3.65 0.79 9.87
C GLY A 163 3.46 -0.33 10.87
N THR A 164 2.22 -0.68 11.18
CA THR A 164 1.90 -1.81 12.04
C THR A 164 2.25 -3.14 11.39
N ARG A 165 2.42 -4.17 12.20
CA ARG A 165 2.57 -5.54 11.69
C ARG A 165 1.38 -5.93 10.81
N TYR A 166 0.16 -5.61 11.25
CA TYR A 166 -1.08 -5.91 10.54
C TYR A 166 -1.13 -5.19 9.18
N MET A 167 -0.87 -3.87 9.14
CA MET A 167 -0.79 -3.14 7.87
C MET A 167 0.20 -3.78 6.91
N ASN A 168 1.40 -4.12 7.40
CA ASN A 168 2.46 -4.66 6.55
C ASN A 168 2.13 -6.05 5.99
N THR A 169 1.56 -6.96 6.81
CA THR A 169 1.38 -8.37 6.43
C THR A 169 0.01 -8.71 5.88
N GLU A 170 -1.05 -8.12 6.45
CA GLU A 170 -2.43 -8.38 6.03
C GLU A 170 -2.93 -7.34 5.03
N GLY A 171 -2.40 -6.10 5.12
CA GLY A 171 -2.79 -5.00 4.25
C GLY A 171 -1.98 -4.91 2.96
N MET A 172 -0.68 -4.59 3.05
CA MET A 172 0.15 -4.28 1.88
C MET A 172 0.65 -5.52 1.14
N LEU A 173 1.17 -6.51 1.88
CA LEU A 173 1.85 -7.68 1.30
C LEU A 173 1.02 -8.46 0.25
N PRO A 174 -0.31 -8.65 0.39
CA PRO A 174 -1.11 -9.31 -0.64
C PRO A 174 -1.06 -8.60 -2.00
N PHE A 175 -1.11 -7.26 -2.01
CA PHE A 175 -1.02 -6.45 -3.23
C PHE A 175 0.38 -6.47 -3.82
N GLU A 176 1.42 -6.37 -2.98
CA GLU A 176 2.81 -6.50 -3.42
C GLU A 176 3.09 -7.86 -4.05
N ASN A 177 2.57 -8.94 -3.47
CA ASN A 177 2.71 -10.30 -4.03
C ASN A 177 2.01 -10.40 -5.39
N MET A 178 0.80 -9.86 -5.53
CA MET A 178 0.05 -9.86 -6.79
C MET A 178 0.84 -9.17 -7.91
N VAL A 179 1.41 -8.00 -7.62
CA VAL A 179 2.25 -7.25 -8.57
C VAL A 179 3.53 -8.02 -8.90
N ALA A 180 4.22 -8.56 -7.88
CA ALA A 180 5.45 -9.31 -8.09
C ALA A 180 5.25 -10.57 -8.93
N ASP A 181 4.16 -11.30 -8.69
CA ASP A 181 3.85 -12.52 -9.43
C ASP A 181 3.49 -12.19 -10.89
N TYR A 182 2.69 -11.15 -11.13
CA TYR A 182 2.39 -10.69 -12.49
C TYR A 182 3.66 -10.35 -13.28
N ILE A 183 4.58 -9.56 -12.69
CA ILE A 183 5.85 -9.20 -13.36
C ILE A 183 6.71 -10.44 -13.64
N ARG A 184 6.78 -11.39 -12.71
CA ARG A 184 7.55 -12.64 -12.91
C ARG A 184 7.01 -13.51 -14.02
N GLU A 185 5.68 -13.61 -14.10
CA GLU A 185 4.98 -14.49 -15.04
C GLU A 185 4.93 -13.90 -16.46
N THR A 186 4.73 -12.60 -16.59
CA THR A 186 4.53 -11.94 -17.90
C THR A 186 5.77 -11.27 -18.43
N GLY A 187 6.63 -10.74 -17.55
CA GLY A 187 7.71 -9.82 -17.90
C GLY A 187 7.26 -8.40 -18.22
N ASN A 188 5.98 -8.12 -18.08
CA ASN A 188 5.37 -6.80 -18.30
C ASN A 188 5.64 -5.86 -17.13
N HIS A 189 5.43 -4.55 -17.37
CA HIS A 189 5.59 -3.51 -16.37
C HIS A 189 4.31 -3.23 -15.61
N VAL A 190 4.47 -2.77 -14.37
CA VAL A 190 3.36 -2.28 -13.53
C VAL A 190 3.72 -0.89 -13.03
N LEU A 191 2.93 0.09 -13.43
CA LEU A 191 2.98 1.41 -12.81
C LEU A 191 2.38 1.30 -11.40
N TYR A 192 3.16 1.71 -10.39
CA TYR A 192 2.85 1.49 -8.99
C TYR A 192 3.13 2.76 -8.18
N ARG A 193 2.18 3.19 -7.38
CA ARG A 193 2.29 4.37 -6.53
C ARG A 193 1.77 4.06 -5.13
N VAL A 194 2.53 4.48 -4.12
CA VAL A 194 2.12 4.41 -2.73
C VAL A 194 2.23 5.79 -2.10
N THR A 195 1.11 6.27 -1.59
CA THR A 195 0.98 7.59 -0.96
C THR A 195 0.65 7.41 0.52
N PRO A 196 1.58 7.70 1.45
CA PRO A 196 1.27 7.69 2.86
C PRO A 196 0.40 8.90 3.23
N ILE A 197 -0.65 8.66 4.01
CA ILE A 197 -1.62 9.68 4.41
C ILE A 197 -1.36 10.06 5.87
N PHE A 198 -0.94 11.29 6.10
CA PHE A 198 -0.71 11.86 7.43
C PHE A 198 -1.77 12.90 7.74
N GLU A 199 -2.48 12.73 8.84
CA GLU A 199 -3.46 13.72 9.29
C GLU A 199 -2.76 14.85 10.05
N GLY A 200 -2.82 16.05 9.52
CA GLY A 200 -2.22 17.24 10.14
C GLY A 200 -0.74 17.06 10.48
N GLY A 201 -0.38 17.26 11.74
CA GLY A 201 0.99 17.14 12.25
C GLY A 201 1.40 15.75 12.72
N ASN A 202 0.61 14.70 12.47
CA ASN A 202 0.90 13.35 12.91
C ASN A 202 2.21 12.82 12.34
N LEU A 203 3.00 12.11 13.17
CA LEU A 203 4.26 11.50 12.77
C LEU A 203 4.11 10.09 12.21
N VAL A 204 2.96 9.45 12.45
CA VAL A 204 2.61 8.13 11.90
C VAL A 204 1.46 8.31 10.93
N ALA A 205 1.57 7.73 9.73
CA ALA A 205 0.51 7.77 8.75
C ALA A 205 -0.73 7.00 9.24
N SER A 206 -1.93 7.52 8.99
CA SER A 206 -3.19 6.80 9.26
C SER A 206 -3.36 5.57 8.36
N GLY A 207 -2.71 5.57 7.23
CA GLY A 207 -2.65 4.48 6.26
C GLY A 207 -1.87 4.87 5.03
N VAL A 208 -1.93 4.03 4.01
CA VAL A 208 -1.37 4.32 2.69
C VAL A 208 -2.41 4.07 1.60
N GLN A 209 -2.45 4.94 0.60
CA GLN A 209 -3.10 4.61 -0.66
C GLN A 209 -2.12 3.84 -1.52
N MET A 210 -2.54 2.71 -2.05
CA MET A 210 -1.78 1.90 -3.00
C MET A 210 -2.53 1.85 -4.32
N GLU A 211 -1.84 2.19 -5.39
CA GLU A 211 -2.37 2.22 -6.74
C GLU A 211 -1.46 1.44 -7.67
N ALA A 212 -2.03 0.63 -8.55
CA ALA A 212 -1.26 -0.10 -9.54
C ALA A 212 -2.06 -0.31 -10.83
N LYS A 213 -1.36 -0.24 -11.96
CA LYS A 213 -1.90 -0.57 -13.28
C LYS A 213 -0.81 -1.20 -14.14
N SER A 214 -1.10 -2.37 -14.71
CA SER A 214 -0.20 -3.01 -15.68
C SER A 214 -0.19 -2.24 -16.99
N VAL A 215 1.02 -2.06 -17.56
CA VAL A 215 1.24 -1.12 -18.65
C VAL A 215 0.88 -1.72 -20.01
N GLU A 216 1.48 -2.84 -20.38
CA GLU A 216 1.39 -3.39 -21.73
C GLU A 216 -0.01 -3.93 -22.09
N ASP A 217 -0.80 -4.29 -21.09
CA ASP A 217 -2.17 -4.80 -21.26
C ASP A 217 -3.26 -3.83 -20.78
N ASP A 218 -2.87 -2.58 -20.51
CA ASP A 218 -3.77 -1.48 -20.08
C ASP A 218 -4.62 -1.83 -18.84
N GLY A 219 -3.99 -2.46 -17.86
CA GLY A 219 -4.64 -2.80 -16.59
C GLY A 219 -5.42 -4.11 -16.58
N ASN A 220 -5.37 -4.92 -17.65
CA ASN A 220 -6.08 -6.20 -17.67
C ASN A 220 -5.49 -7.21 -16.68
N GLY A 221 -4.21 -7.15 -16.40
CA GLY A 221 -3.54 -8.04 -15.44
C GLY A 221 -3.52 -7.50 -14.03
N ILE A 222 -3.18 -6.23 -13.87
CA ILE A 222 -3.13 -5.52 -12.58
C ILE A 222 -3.87 -4.19 -12.71
N CYS A 223 -4.89 -3.99 -11.88
CA CYS A 223 -5.58 -2.71 -11.74
C CYS A 223 -6.21 -2.63 -10.35
N PHE A 224 -5.69 -1.74 -9.49
CA PHE A 224 -6.29 -1.49 -8.19
C PHE A 224 -5.99 -0.10 -7.64
N ASN A 225 -6.90 0.40 -6.81
CA ASN A 225 -6.75 1.60 -6.01
C ASN A 225 -7.38 1.34 -4.63
N VAL A 226 -6.53 1.19 -3.62
CA VAL A 226 -6.95 0.80 -2.28
C VAL A 226 -6.30 1.68 -1.22
N TYR A 227 -7.01 1.89 -0.12
CA TYR A 227 -6.46 2.47 1.09
C TYR A 227 -6.20 1.36 2.11
N VAL A 228 -4.96 1.19 2.54
CA VAL A 228 -4.55 0.22 3.56
C VAL A 228 -4.44 0.92 4.91
N TYR A 229 -5.19 0.45 5.91
CA TYR A 229 -5.24 1.07 7.24
C TYR A 229 -3.98 0.76 8.06
N ASN A 230 -3.39 1.78 8.67
CA ASN A 230 -2.28 1.61 9.60
C ASN A 230 -2.79 1.39 11.02
N VAL A 231 -3.46 0.29 11.22
CA VAL A 231 -4.06 -0.14 12.49
C VAL A 231 -3.45 -1.46 12.97
N GLN A 232 -3.65 -1.79 14.23
CA GLN A 232 -3.38 -3.12 14.77
C GLN A 232 -4.56 -3.55 15.63
N PRO A 233 -5.27 -4.64 15.29
CA PRO A 233 -6.40 -5.11 16.08
C PRO A 233 -6.06 -5.27 17.56
N GLY A 234 -6.88 -4.68 18.44
CA GLY A 234 -6.69 -4.70 19.88
C GLY A 234 -5.63 -3.74 20.43
N ILE A 235 -5.04 -2.90 19.61
CA ILE A 235 -4.09 -1.85 20.01
C ILE A 235 -4.63 -0.48 19.58
N GLU A 236 -4.55 0.48 20.48
CA GLU A 236 -4.80 1.90 20.21
C GLU A 236 -3.46 2.60 19.95
N ILE A 237 -3.41 3.36 18.86
CA ILE A 237 -2.20 4.07 18.41
C ILE A 237 -2.44 5.57 18.53
N ASP A 238 -1.50 6.28 19.12
CA ASP A 238 -1.39 7.72 19.02
C ASP A 238 -0.57 8.08 17.77
N TYR A 239 -1.25 8.45 16.70
CA TYR A 239 -0.60 8.79 15.42
C TYR A 239 0.26 10.06 15.48
N ALA A 240 0.01 10.93 16.47
CA ALA A 240 0.83 12.12 16.64
C ALA A 240 2.27 11.77 17.06
N THR A 241 2.45 10.69 17.82
CA THR A 241 3.73 10.34 18.45
C THR A 241 4.25 8.95 18.09
N GLY A 242 3.37 8.04 17.69
CA GLY A 242 3.63 6.61 17.56
C GLY A 242 3.55 5.84 18.87
N GLU A 243 3.20 6.48 19.98
CA GLU A 243 2.91 5.77 21.24
C GLU A 243 1.67 4.89 21.08
N SER A 244 1.57 3.85 21.90
CA SER A 244 0.48 2.87 21.77
C SER A 244 0.14 2.21 23.09
N ARG A 245 -1.08 1.67 23.18
CA ARG A 245 -1.54 0.91 24.34
C ARG A 245 -2.53 -0.19 23.92
N MET A 246 -2.66 -1.21 24.76
CA MET A 246 -3.74 -2.20 24.61
C MET A 246 -5.09 -1.51 24.65
N GLN A 247 -5.96 -1.84 23.70
CA GLN A 247 -7.35 -1.40 23.72
C GLN A 247 -8.05 -2.06 24.90
N MET A 248 -8.67 -1.24 25.78
CA MET A 248 -9.44 -1.79 26.90
C MET A 248 -10.76 -2.39 26.36
N SER A 249 -10.90 -3.71 26.49
CA SER A 249 -12.20 -4.34 26.28
C SER A 249 -13.09 -4.01 27.47
N TYR A 250 -14.02 -3.09 27.30
CA TYR A 250 -15.13 -2.98 28.25
C TYR A 250 -15.97 -4.26 28.11
N LYS A 251 -15.96 -5.08 29.18
CA LYS A 251 -16.85 -6.23 29.32
C LYS A 251 -18.26 -5.76 29.69
#